data_7ea29ad51040936e842537d38456a995
#
_entry.id   7ea29ad51040936e842537d38456a995
#
_cell.length_a   1.000
_cell.length_b   1.000
_cell.length_c   1.000
_cell.angle_alpha   90.00
_cell.angle_beta   90.00
_cell.angle_gamma   90.00
#
_symmetry.space_group_name_H-M   'P 1'
#
loop_
_entity.id
_entity.type
_entity.pdbx_description
1 polymer ?
#
loop_
_entity_poly.entity_id
_entity_poly.type
_entity_poly.pdbx_seq_one_letter_code
_entity_poly.pdbx_strand_id
1 'polypeptide(L)'
;MKVSDELKEMTIRCLHAFTADVSYLTGHISPQDGVLAIGTDPQEWWAGHDAITQIFKAQSEAMQGMTIAGIEPEAYSEGSVGWAAASPIFKLPDGTELPFRLTVVYHQEDGVWKVVQWHASLGVANEEALGEELPT
;
A
#
# COMPACT_ATOMS: atom_id res chain seq x y z
N MET A 1 -3.53 -2.59 -21.67
CA MET A 1 -3.21 -3.00 -20.29
C MET A 1 -2.72 -4.43 -20.29
N LYS A 2 -1.62 -4.68 -19.64
CA LYS A 2 -1.05 -6.04 -19.54
C LYS A 2 -0.66 -6.36 -18.10
N VAL A 3 -0.73 -7.65 -17.76
CA VAL A 3 -0.27 -8.14 -16.46
C VAL A 3 1.19 -7.78 -16.28
N SER A 4 1.54 -7.25 -15.11
CA SER A 4 2.91 -6.88 -14.77
C SER A 4 3.42 -7.73 -13.61
N ASP A 5 4.23 -8.72 -13.91
CA ASP A 5 4.89 -9.53 -12.88
C ASP A 5 5.92 -8.71 -12.10
N GLU A 6 6.54 -7.74 -12.74
CA GLU A 6 7.48 -6.82 -12.09
C GLU A 6 6.79 -6.00 -10.99
N LEU A 7 5.59 -5.46 -11.26
CA LEU A 7 4.84 -4.69 -10.26
C LEU A 7 4.21 -5.58 -9.20
N LYS A 8 3.86 -6.82 -9.52
CA LYS A 8 3.48 -7.80 -8.49
C LYS A 8 4.60 -7.99 -7.48
N GLU A 9 5.80 -8.27 -7.97
CA GLU A 9 6.97 -8.48 -7.12
C GLU A 9 7.33 -7.22 -6.33
N MET A 10 7.27 -6.05 -6.96
CA MET A 10 7.53 -4.79 -6.29
C MET A 10 6.54 -4.52 -5.16
N THR A 11 5.25 -4.81 -5.38
CA THR A 11 4.22 -4.64 -4.36
C THR A 11 4.46 -5.56 -3.17
N ILE A 12 4.83 -6.82 -3.40
CA ILE A 12 5.19 -7.77 -2.35
C ILE A 12 6.37 -7.22 -1.53
N ARG A 13 7.41 -6.75 -2.20
CA ARG A 13 8.61 -6.21 -1.54
C ARG A 13 8.32 -4.94 -0.76
N CYS A 14 7.49 -4.04 -1.29
CA CYS A 14 7.07 -2.83 -0.58
C CYS A 14 6.30 -3.15 0.70
N LEU A 15 5.38 -4.11 0.64
CA LEU A 15 4.62 -4.52 1.82
C LEU A 15 5.50 -5.18 2.88
N HIS A 16 6.38 -6.09 2.49
CA HIS A 16 7.33 -6.70 3.43
C HIS A 16 8.28 -5.67 4.04
N ALA A 17 8.69 -4.67 3.26
CA ALA A 17 9.57 -3.61 3.75
C ALA A 17 8.94 -2.83 4.90
N PHE A 18 7.63 -2.67 4.90
CA PHE A 18 6.91 -1.90 5.91
C PHE A 18 7.10 -2.46 7.33
N THR A 19 7.22 -3.77 7.47
CA THR A 19 7.44 -4.44 8.77
C THR A 19 8.88 -4.92 8.97
N ALA A 20 9.79 -4.54 8.10
CA ALA A 20 11.21 -4.90 8.16
C ALA A 20 12.08 -3.66 7.91
N ASP A 21 12.67 -3.54 6.72
CA ASP A 21 13.47 -2.38 6.33
C ASP A 21 12.65 -1.52 5.36
N VAL A 22 12.06 -0.46 5.89
CA VAL A 22 11.17 0.42 5.12
C VAL A 22 11.90 1.20 4.03
N SER A 23 13.23 1.23 4.02
CA SER A 23 14.01 1.98 3.04
C SER A 23 13.76 1.53 1.60
N TYR A 24 13.41 0.26 1.39
CA TYR A 24 13.03 -0.21 0.06
C TYR A 24 11.78 0.54 -0.44
N LEU A 25 10.76 0.68 0.41
CA LEU A 25 9.53 1.40 0.06
C LEU A 25 9.78 2.90 -0.06
N THR A 26 10.41 3.52 0.92
CA THR A 26 10.63 4.97 0.91
C THR A 26 11.57 5.41 -0.22
N GLY A 27 12.53 4.56 -0.60
CA GLY A 27 13.41 4.81 -1.74
C GLY A 27 12.72 4.71 -3.10
N HIS A 28 11.50 4.17 -3.15
CA HIS A 28 10.71 4.04 -4.39
C HIS A 28 9.50 4.97 -4.45
N ILE A 29 9.36 5.90 -3.51
CA ILE A 29 8.34 6.94 -3.60
C ILE A 29 8.78 7.99 -4.61
N SER A 30 7.90 8.36 -5.54
CA SER A 30 8.20 9.37 -6.53
C SER A 30 8.47 10.73 -5.87
N PRO A 31 9.51 11.46 -6.28
CA PRO A 31 9.75 12.81 -5.81
C PRO A 31 8.92 13.87 -6.56
N GLN A 32 8.12 13.47 -7.54
CA GLN A 32 7.31 14.39 -8.33
C GLN A 32 6.09 14.87 -7.57
N ASP A 33 5.50 15.98 -8.02
CA ASP A 33 4.25 16.49 -7.47
C ASP A 33 3.09 15.53 -7.72
N GLY A 34 2.11 15.52 -6.81
CA GLY A 34 0.91 14.71 -6.98
C GLY A 34 0.95 13.36 -6.29
N VAL A 35 2.00 13.06 -5.53
CA VAL A 35 2.09 11.81 -4.77
C VAL A 35 1.21 11.88 -3.53
N LEU A 36 0.41 10.84 -3.31
CA LEU A 36 -0.53 10.75 -2.18
C LEU A 36 -0.39 9.41 -1.47
N ALA A 37 -0.56 9.45 -0.15
CA ALA A 37 -0.75 8.23 0.64
C ALA A 37 -1.97 8.39 1.53
N ILE A 38 -2.84 7.38 1.52
CA ILE A 38 -4.06 7.34 2.30
C ILE A 38 -4.00 6.07 3.14
N GLY A 39 -4.18 6.20 4.43
CA GLY A 39 -4.14 5.07 5.36
C GLY A 39 -5.52 4.66 5.84
N THR A 40 -5.53 3.71 6.76
CA THR A 40 -6.76 3.10 7.28
C THR A 40 -7.51 4.00 8.27
N ASP A 41 -6.80 4.91 8.93
CA ASP A 41 -7.40 5.85 9.88
C ASP A 41 -7.95 7.07 9.12
N PRO A 42 -9.10 7.65 9.53
CA PRO A 42 -9.68 8.80 8.85
C PRO A 42 -8.77 10.03 8.75
N GLN A 43 -7.78 10.15 9.62
CA GLN A 43 -6.82 11.26 9.60
C GLN A 43 -5.59 10.99 8.73
N GLU A 44 -5.46 9.78 8.20
CA GLU A 44 -4.30 9.36 7.44
C GLU A 44 -4.43 9.73 5.97
N TRP A 45 -4.06 10.96 5.66
CA TRP A 45 -4.05 11.52 4.31
C TRP A 45 -2.83 12.43 4.18
N TRP A 46 -1.81 11.97 3.44
CA TRP A 46 -0.54 12.70 3.29
C TRP A 46 -0.26 12.98 1.82
N ALA A 47 0.28 14.16 1.56
CA ALA A 47 0.65 14.62 0.23
C ALA A 47 2.14 14.94 0.17
N GLY A 48 2.80 14.46 -0.87
CA GLY A 48 4.19 14.77 -1.17
C GLY A 48 5.18 13.74 -0.64
N HIS A 49 6.29 13.63 -1.36
CA HIS A 49 7.36 12.67 -1.07
C HIS A 49 7.87 12.76 0.37
N ASP A 50 8.17 13.95 0.86
CA ASP A 50 8.82 14.10 2.16
C ASP A 50 7.90 13.75 3.32
N ALA A 51 6.64 14.20 3.27
CA ALA A 51 5.66 13.86 4.29
C ALA A 51 5.39 12.36 4.33
N ILE A 52 5.24 11.74 3.18
CA ILE A 52 4.98 10.30 3.07
C ILE A 52 6.18 9.50 3.56
N THR A 53 7.39 9.88 3.18
CA THR A 53 8.62 9.23 3.64
C THR A 53 8.73 9.27 5.15
N GLN A 54 8.48 10.42 5.76
CA GLN A 54 8.55 10.58 7.22
C GLN A 54 7.52 9.73 7.95
N ILE A 55 6.27 9.74 7.48
CA ILE A 55 5.22 8.98 8.14
C ILE A 55 5.41 7.47 7.98
N PHE A 56 5.86 7.01 6.83
CA PHE A 56 6.12 5.58 6.61
C PHE A 56 7.25 5.09 7.50
N LYS A 57 8.31 5.88 7.69
CA LYS A 57 9.38 5.54 8.64
C LYS A 57 8.85 5.43 10.07
N ALA A 58 8.05 6.41 10.51
CA ALA A 58 7.49 6.41 11.85
C ALA A 58 6.53 5.24 12.09
N GLN A 59 5.66 4.95 11.12
CA GLN A 59 4.73 3.83 11.20
C GLN A 59 5.46 2.48 11.18
N SER A 60 6.48 2.34 10.35
CA SER A 60 7.29 1.12 10.30
C SER A 60 7.95 0.84 11.65
N GLU A 61 8.48 1.86 12.32
CA GLU A 61 9.04 1.70 13.67
C GLU A 61 7.98 1.26 14.67
N ALA A 62 6.78 1.84 14.61
CA ALA A 62 5.68 1.49 15.50
C ALA A 62 5.13 0.08 15.23
N MET A 63 5.34 -0.45 14.04
CA MET A 63 4.84 -1.76 13.62
C MET A 63 5.87 -2.88 13.81
N GLN A 64 6.94 -2.65 14.52
CA GLN A 64 7.92 -3.71 14.80
C GLN A 64 7.28 -4.86 15.58
N GLY A 65 7.59 -6.08 15.17
CA GLY A 65 6.96 -7.28 15.71
C GLY A 65 5.71 -7.72 14.96
N MET A 66 5.18 -6.89 14.08
CA MET A 66 4.10 -7.28 13.17
C MET A 66 4.67 -7.93 11.91
N THR A 67 3.86 -8.75 11.27
CA THR A 67 4.17 -9.33 9.96
C THR A 67 2.98 -9.12 9.02
N ILE A 68 3.24 -9.21 7.72
CA ILE A 68 2.19 -9.15 6.70
C ILE A 68 2.25 -10.44 5.91
N ALA A 69 1.10 -11.10 5.80
CA ALA A 69 0.97 -12.39 5.12
C ALA A 69 -0.09 -12.32 4.02
N GLY A 70 -0.12 -13.36 3.17
CA GLY A 70 -1.15 -13.47 2.13
C GLY A 70 -1.04 -12.41 1.05
N ILE A 71 0.17 -11.97 0.73
CA ILE A 71 0.39 -10.93 -0.25
C ILE A 71 0.38 -11.55 -1.66
N GLU A 72 -0.79 -11.53 -2.27
CA GLU A 72 -1.01 -12.04 -3.63
C GLU A 72 -1.57 -10.92 -4.51
N PRO A 73 -0.73 -9.99 -5.00
CA PRO A 73 -1.22 -8.83 -5.73
C PRO A 73 -1.66 -9.18 -7.14
N GLU A 74 -2.67 -8.45 -7.61
CA GLU A 74 -2.94 -8.30 -9.03
C GLU A 74 -2.28 -7.00 -9.47
N ALA A 75 -1.56 -7.02 -10.58
CA ALA A 75 -0.86 -5.84 -11.07
C ALA A 75 -0.87 -5.77 -12.59
N TYR A 76 -0.98 -4.56 -13.08
CA TYR A 76 -1.07 -4.26 -14.51
C TYR A 76 -0.26 -3.02 -14.83
N SER A 77 0.09 -2.86 -16.10
CA SER A 77 0.76 -1.66 -16.57
C SER A 77 0.28 -1.29 -17.98
N GLU A 78 0.39 -0.01 -18.27
CA GLU A 78 0.18 0.54 -19.62
C GLU A 78 1.06 1.77 -19.79
N GLY A 79 1.99 1.69 -20.74
CA GLY A 79 2.98 2.75 -20.94
C GLY A 79 3.81 2.96 -19.67
N SER A 80 3.85 4.19 -19.20
CA SER A 80 4.63 4.57 -18.00
C SER A 80 3.84 4.50 -16.70
N VAL A 81 2.61 3.97 -16.72
CA VAL A 81 1.74 3.88 -15.54
C VAL A 81 1.46 2.41 -15.23
N GLY A 82 1.44 2.09 -13.97
CA GLY A 82 1.05 0.78 -13.50
C GLY A 82 0.26 0.87 -12.20
N TRP A 83 -0.39 -0.22 -11.84
CA TRP A 83 -1.18 -0.28 -10.60
C TRP A 83 -1.23 -1.70 -10.09
N ALA A 84 -1.44 -1.81 -8.79
CA ALA A 84 -1.59 -3.09 -8.12
C ALA A 84 -2.69 -3.01 -7.07
N ALA A 85 -3.30 -4.14 -6.80
CA ALA A 85 -4.25 -4.30 -5.70
C ALA A 85 -3.97 -5.61 -4.98
N ALA A 86 -4.10 -5.60 -3.66
CA ALA A 86 -3.88 -6.77 -2.82
C ALA A 86 -4.82 -6.73 -1.61
N SER A 87 -5.11 -7.91 -1.06
CA SER A 87 -5.89 -8.06 0.17
C SER A 87 -5.08 -8.89 1.18
N PRO A 88 -4.02 -8.33 1.74
CA PRO A 88 -3.16 -9.02 2.68
C PRO A 88 -3.72 -9.01 4.10
N ILE A 89 -2.97 -9.64 5.02
CA ILE A 89 -3.35 -9.74 6.42
C ILE A 89 -2.19 -9.24 7.28
N PHE A 90 -2.46 -8.27 8.15
CA PHE A 90 -1.56 -7.94 9.25
C PHE A 90 -1.66 -9.02 10.34
N LYS A 91 -0.52 -9.50 10.78
CA LYS A 91 -0.42 -10.39 11.94
C LYS A 91 0.26 -9.64 13.08
N LEU A 92 -0.48 -9.43 14.15
CA LEU A 92 0.00 -8.75 15.34
C LEU A 92 0.81 -9.73 16.22
N PRO A 93 1.67 -9.24 17.12
CA PRO A 93 2.49 -10.10 17.99
C PRO A 93 1.66 -11.04 18.87
N ASP A 94 0.43 -10.67 19.24
CA ASP A 94 -0.48 -11.48 20.04
C ASP A 94 -1.23 -12.57 19.24
N GLY A 95 -0.97 -12.67 17.92
CA GLY A 95 -1.63 -13.59 17.03
C GLY A 95 -2.91 -13.08 16.38
N THR A 96 -3.35 -11.86 16.73
CA THR A 96 -4.51 -11.23 16.08
C THR A 96 -4.21 -11.01 14.60
N GLU A 97 -5.19 -11.35 13.74
CA GLU A 97 -5.10 -11.12 12.30
C GLU A 97 -6.06 -10.02 11.89
N LEU A 98 -5.56 -9.06 11.11
CA LEU A 98 -6.34 -7.94 10.62
C LEU A 98 -6.25 -7.88 9.08
N PRO A 99 -7.29 -8.34 8.37
CA PRO A 99 -7.34 -8.18 6.92
C PRO A 99 -7.42 -6.71 6.53
N PHE A 100 -6.73 -6.34 5.47
CA PHE A 100 -6.82 -5.01 4.91
C PHE A 100 -6.72 -5.07 3.38
N ARG A 101 -6.98 -3.95 2.73
CA ARG A 101 -6.88 -3.84 1.28
C ARG A 101 -5.89 -2.74 0.94
N LEU A 102 -5.09 -3.00 -0.10
CA LEU A 102 -4.10 -2.05 -0.58
C LEU A 102 -4.27 -1.85 -2.08
N THR A 103 -4.27 -0.61 -2.51
CA THR A 103 -4.06 -0.26 -3.91
C THR A 103 -2.84 0.64 -4.03
N VAL A 104 -2.07 0.43 -5.08
CA VAL A 104 -0.87 1.21 -5.36
C VAL A 104 -0.90 1.63 -6.82
N VAL A 105 -0.58 2.89 -7.09
CA VAL A 105 -0.34 3.38 -8.45
C VAL A 105 1.15 3.67 -8.58
N TYR A 106 1.72 3.22 -9.70
CA TYR A 106 3.13 3.37 -10.02
C TYR A 106 3.31 4.21 -11.27
N HIS A 107 4.42 4.91 -11.32
CA HIS A 107 4.85 5.67 -12.50
C HIS A 107 6.30 5.31 -12.81
N GLN A 108 6.60 5.02 -14.06
CA GLN A 108 7.96 4.71 -14.47
C GLN A 108 8.70 6.00 -14.77
N GLU A 109 9.79 6.23 -14.03
CA GLU A 109 10.62 7.44 -14.10
C GLU A 109 12.06 7.02 -14.35
N ASP A 110 12.61 7.42 -15.47
CA ASP A 110 13.96 7.05 -15.90
C ASP A 110 14.19 5.52 -15.84
N GLY A 111 13.20 4.76 -16.29
CA GLY A 111 13.25 3.30 -16.31
C GLY A 111 12.98 2.62 -14.96
N VAL A 112 12.69 3.37 -13.91
CA VAL A 112 12.45 2.86 -12.56
C VAL A 112 11.00 3.11 -12.17
N TRP A 113 10.30 2.09 -11.72
CA TRP A 113 8.95 2.23 -11.18
C TRP A 113 8.98 2.90 -9.82
N LYS A 114 8.14 3.93 -9.66
CA LYS A 114 8.00 4.70 -8.42
C LYS A 114 6.55 4.67 -7.95
N VAL A 115 6.35 4.67 -6.65
CA VAL A 115 5.01 4.78 -6.04
C VAL A 115 4.54 6.22 -6.15
N VAL A 116 3.36 6.43 -6.71
CA VAL A 116 2.72 7.76 -6.80
C VAL A 116 1.44 7.83 -5.99
N GLN A 117 0.80 6.71 -5.69
CA GLN A 117 -0.33 6.66 -4.79
C GLN A 117 -0.33 5.34 -4.01
N TRP A 118 -0.56 5.44 -2.72
CA TRP A 118 -0.64 4.31 -1.80
C TRP A 118 -1.91 4.45 -0.99
N HIS A 119 -2.79 3.47 -1.04
CA HIS A 119 -4.06 3.56 -0.34
C HIS A 119 -4.38 2.24 0.35
N ALA A 120 -4.32 2.25 1.67
CA ALA A 120 -4.73 1.12 2.50
C ALA A 120 -6.10 1.40 3.11
N SER A 121 -6.95 0.37 3.19
CA SER A 121 -8.28 0.48 3.77
C SER A 121 -8.65 -0.79 4.53
N LEU A 122 -9.59 -0.65 5.45
CA LEU A 122 -10.22 -1.78 6.13
C LEU A 122 -11.59 -2.01 5.50
N GLY A 123 -11.94 -3.28 5.29
CA GLY A 123 -13.27 -3.64 4.83
C GLY A 123 -14.27 -3.54 5.97
N VAL A 124 -15.33 -2.76 5.76
CA VAL A 124 -16.44 -2.65 6.69
C VAL A 124 -17.70 -3.05 5.95
N ALA A 125 -18.52 -3.91 6.55
CA ALA A 125 -19.79 -4.33 5.96
C ALA A 125 -20.70 -3.13 5.71
N ASN A 126 -21.37 -3.10 4.57
CA ASN A 126 -22.28 -2.00 4.23
C ASN A 126 -23.37 -1.81 5.29
N GLU A 127 -23.87 -2.90 5.85
CA GLU A 127 -24.86 -2.84 6.91
C GLU A 127 -24.34 -2.11 8.15
N GLU A 128 -23.09 -2.34 8.56
CA GLU A 128 -22.46 -1.62 9.67
C GLU A 128 -22.23 -0.14 9.34
N ALA A 129 -21.74 0.15 8.14
CA ALA A 129 -21.38 1.51 7.75
C ALA A 129 -22.58 2.39 7.44
N LEU A 130 -23.61 1.83 6.78
CA LEU A 130 -24.74 2.57 6.22
C LEU A 130 -26.08 2.20 6.88
N GLY A 131 -26.12 1.16 7.69
CA GLY A 131 -27.34 0.65 8.28
C GLY A 131 -28.24 -0.13 7.32
N GLU A 132 -27.76 -0.39 6.10
CA GLU A 132 -28.50 -1.08 5.06
C GLU A 132 -27.62 -2.07 4.31
N GLU A 133 -28.19 -3.21 3.91
CA GLU A 133 -27.53 -4.09 2.97
C GLU A 133 -27.63 -3.51 1.56
N LEU A 134 -26.48 -3.39 0.90
CA LEU A 134 -26.41 -3.03 -0.52
C LEU A 134 -26.01 -4.25 -1.34
N PRO A 135 -26.45 -4.34 -2.60
CA PRO A 135 -25.96 -5.40 -3.50
C PRO A 135 -24.44 -5.34 -3.61
N THR A 136 -23.83 -6.51 -3.57
CA THR A 136 -22.37 -6.64 -3.67
C THR A 136 -21.97 -7.65 -4.75
#